data_22620a9473a3e925a1d99d215431b35c
#
_entry.id   22620a9473a3e925a1d99d215431b35c
#
_cell.length_a   1.000
_cell.length_b   1.000
_cell.length_c   1.000
_cell.angle_alpha   90.00
_cell.angle_beta   90.00
_cell.angle_gamma   90.00
#
_symmetry.space_group_name_H-M   'P 1'
#
loop_
_entity.id
_entity.type
_entity.pdbx_description
1 polymer ?
#
loop_
_entity_poly.entity_id
_entity_poly.type
_entity_poly.pdbx_seq_one_letter_code
_entity_poly.pdbx_strand_id
1 'polypeptide(L)'
;MILYLWVLMLCTMPLIFSSDSFGQVSQSAVLCIFADITQLLCQGIPPRHETSDTLYIVRQTQGAYPMISCVQNGVYVIRLDSYDNYWSQYAYQYAHEYCHYLIRGEMNGKLQGLLWLEESICELASLCGLAHLSRIWRQRGNAYWQAFEEYLTDLLTRGECPEGSLAGYIDAHLDLLGGSAYRRDLYHNIALALYPTFREDSSLWGLLPYMGNMVDYATLQEWLTGLQSRMPEEFHQQYRILRGVLM
;
A
#
# COMPACT_ATOMS: atom_id res chain seq x y z
N MET A 1 4.96 11.16 25.01
CA MET A 1 3.51 10.92 25.28
C MET A 1 3.00 9.98 24.19
N ILE A 2 2.53 8.80 24.55
CA ILE A 2 1.99 7.80 23.62
C ILE A 2 0.51 8.14 23.41
N LEU A 3 0.14 8.54 22.22
CA LEU A 3 -1.27 8.76 21.87
C LEU A 3 -1.84 7.45 21.28
N TYR A 4 -2.82 6.87 21.96
CA TYR A 4 -3.61 5.76 21.42
C TYR A 4 -4.70 6.33 20.51
N LEU A 5 -4.60 6.08 19.21
CA LEU A 5 -5.68 6.37 18.29
C LEU A 5 -6.51 5.10 18.09
N TRP A 6 -7.70 5.07 18.69
CA TRP A 6 -8.74 4.12 18.33
C TRP A 6 -9.34 4.60 17.00
N VAL A 7 -8.73 4.19 15.87
CA VAL A 7 -9.37 4.41 14.57
C VAL A 7 -10.56 3.46 14.48
N LEU A 8 -11.73 4.10 14.50
CA LEU A 8 -13.06 3.54 14.30
C LEU A 8 -13.09 2.12 13.71
N MET A 9 -13.51 1.18 14.56
CA MET A 9 -14.26 -0.08 14.41
C MET A 9 -14.13 -0.96 13.15
N LEU A 10 -13.25 -0.70 12.18
CA LEU A 10 -13.12 -1.54 10.98
C LEU A 10 -11.81 -2.35 10.94
N CYS A 11 -10.77 -1.90 11.59
CA CYS A 11 -9.56 -2.68 11.85
C CYS A 11 -9.29 -2.67 13.35
N THR A 12 -9.44 -3.81 14.01
CA THR A 12 -9.35 -3.97 15.47
C THR A 12 -7.92 -3.86 16.02
N MET A 13 -6.98 -3.25 15.29
CA MET A 13 -5.60 -3.15 15.71
C MET A 13 -5.28 -1.82 16.38
N PRO A 14 -4.57 -1.82 17.52
CA PRO A 14 -4.04 -0.59 18.06
C PRO A 14 -2.92 -0.05 17.18
N LEU A 15 -3.17 1.09 16.54
CA LEU A 15 -2.13 1.90 15.92
C LEU A 15 -1.47 2.72 17.02
N ILE A 16 -0.18 2.51 17.26
CA ILE A 16 0.60 3.27 18.23
C ILE A 16 1.49 4.26 17.49
N PHE A 17 1.19 5.53 17.68
CA PHE A 17 1.94 6.61 17.10
C PHE A 17 2.96 7.16 18.10
N SER A 18 4.25 7.12 17.75
CA SER A 18 5.29 7.72 18.59
C SER A 18 5.40 9.22 18.31
N SER A 19 4.71 10.03 19.11
CA SER A 19 4.68 11.49 18.99
C SER A 19 6.06 12.14 19.04
N ASP A 20 6.98 11.57 19.80
CA ASP A 20 8.30 12.15 20.04
C ASP A 20 9.20 12.09 18.78
N SER A 21 8.95 11.13 17.89
CA SER A 21 9.69 11.00 16.63
C SER A 21 9.29 12.04 15.57
N PHE A 22 8.11 12.67 15.68
CA PHE A 22 7.59 13.60 14.66
C PHE A 22 7.85 15.07 14.97
N GLY A 23 8.42 15.40 16.14
CA GLY A 23 8.86 16.74 16.49
C GLY A 23 7.72 17.79 16.45
N GLN A 24 7.95 18.91 15.75
CA GLN A 24 6.99 20.04 15.66
C GLN A 24 5.90 19.86 14.60
N VAL A 25 5.86 18.75 13.88
CA VAL A 25 4.82 18.47 12.88
C VAL A 25 3.46 18.41 13.56
N SER A 26 2.42 18.91 12.91
CA SER A 26 1.04 18.78 13.39
C SER A 26 0.64 17.30 13.46
N GLN A 27 0.78 16.72 14.65
CA GLN A 27 0.47 15.31 14.91
C GLN A 27 -0.97 14.97 14.53
N SER A 28 -1.91 15.89 14.76
CA SER A 28 -3.30 15.68 14.39
C SER A 28 -3.49 15.54 12.89
N ALA A 29 -2.78 16.31 12.07
CA ALA A 29 -2.87 16.20 10.61
C ALA A 29 -2.29 14.87 10.11
N VAL A 30 -1.13 14.45 10.62
CA VAL A 30 -0.50 13.17 10.27
C VAL A 30 -1.42 12.00 10.67
N LEU A 31 -2.01 12.05 11.86
CA LEU A 31 -2.94 11.03 12.32
C LEU A 31 -4.21 10.95 11.45
N CYS A 32 -4.75 12.10 10.99
CA CYS A 32 -5.87 12.11 10.06
C CYS A 32 -5.49 11.48 8.72
N ILE A 33 -4.28 11.75 8.19
CA ILE A 33 -3.78 11.12 6.96
C ILE A 33 -3.76 9.60 7.12
N PHE A 34 -3.16 9.10 8.20
CA PHE A 34 -3.04 7.66 8.44
C PHE A 34 -4.41 7.00 8.63
N ALA A 35 -5.32 7.64 9.37
CA ALA A 35 -6.68 7.14 9.57
C ALA A 35 -7.46 7.02 8.26
N ASP A 36 -7.42 8.05 7.42
CA ASP A 36 -8.13 8.08 6.16
C ASP A 36 -7.57 7.04 5.16
N ILE A 37 -6.24 6.86 5.11
CA ILE A 37 -5.60 5.80 4.29
C ILE A 37 -5.94 4.41 4.82
N THR A 38 -5.88 4.21 6.14
CA THR A 38 -6.27 2.93 6.76
C THR A 38 -7.72 2.60 6.40
N GLN A 39 -8.62 3.57 6.47
CA GLN A 39 -10.02 3.38 6.09
C GLN A 39 -10.17 2.96 4.62
N LEU A 40 -9.41 3.56 3.71
CA LEU A 40 -9.41 3.18 2.29
C LEU A 40 -8.95 1.73 2.11
N LEU A 41 -7.76 1.40 2.61
CA LEU A 41 -7.13 0.10 2.35
C LEU A 41 -7.79 -1.06 3.11
N CYS A 42 -8.48 -0.77 4.21
CA CYS A 42 -9.27 -1.77 4.93
C CYS A 42 -10.70 -1.90 4.40
N GLN A 43 -11.09 -1.14 3.38
CA GLN A 43 -12.42 -1.25 2.80
C GLN A 43 -12.61 -2.64 2.18
N GLY A 44 -13.64 -3.35 2.63
CA GLY A 44 -13.91 -4.72 2.20
C GLY A 44 -13.05 -5.80 2.88
N ILE A 45 -12.09 -5.44 3.74
CA ILE A 45 -11.38 -6.43 4.56
C ILE A 45 -12.30 -6.83 5.71
N PRO A 46 -12.65 -8.12 5.84
CA PRO A 46 -13.45 -8.58 6.97
C PRO A 46 -12.76 -8.25 8.30
N PRO A 47 -13.52 -7.88 9.35
CA PRO A 47 -12.95 -7.73 10.68
C PRO A 47 -12.23 -9.03 11.06
N ARG A 48 -10.92 -8.97 11.24
CA ARG A 48 -10.18 -10.12 11.73
C ARG A 48 -10.46 -10.24 13.21
N HIS A 49 -11.19 -11.27 13.58
CA HIS A 49 -11.24 -11.71 14.96
C HIS A 49 -9.81 -12.11 15.34
N GLU A 50 -9.23 -11.42 16.33
CA GLU A 50 -8.00 -11.81 17.03
C GLU A 50 -6.66 -11.66 16.28
N THR A 51 -6.32 -10.49 15.79
CA THR A 51 -4.90 -10.19 15.68
C THR A 51 -4.46 -9.41 16.93
N SER A 52 -3.61 -10.04 17.74
CA SER A 52 -2.88 -9.37 18.82
C SER A 52 -1.76 -8.47 18.27
N ASP A 53 -1.78 -8.20 16.96
CA ASP A 53 -0.76 -7.43 16.31
C ASP A 53 -0.79 -5.97 16.79
N THR A 54 0.38 -5.42 17.00
CA THR A 54 0.57 -4.02 17.34
C THR A 54 1.39 -3.35 16.24
N LEU A 55 0.88 -2.25 15.69
CA LEU A 55 1.57 -1.51 14.65
C LEU A 55 2.07 -0.17 15.19
N TYR A 56 3.39 -0.02 15.25
CA TYR A 56 4.04 1.24 15.59
C TYR A 56 4.35 2.03 14.32
N ILE A 57 4.13 3.34 14.37
CA ILE A 57 4.52 4.26 13.30
C ILE A 57 5.51 5.24 13.89
N VAL A 58 6.71 5.28 13.33
CA VAL A 58 7.80 6.13 13.78
C VAL A 58 8.42 6.88 12.61
N ARG A 59 8.96 8.07 12.86
CA ARG A 59 9.81 8.75 11.90
C ARG A 59 11.26 8.29 12.11
N GLN A 60 11.95 7.99 11.04
CA GLN A 60 13.37 7.63 11.09
C GLN A 60 14.29 8.80 10.70
N THR A 61 15.59 8.56 10.75
CA THR A 61 16.60 9.55 10.37
C THR A 61 16.48 9.88 8.87
N GLN A 62 16.66 11.16 8.53
CA GLN A 62 16.60 11.65 7.16
C GLN A 62 17.54 10.91 6.22
N GLY A 63 17.03 10.55 5.04
CA GLY A 63 17.77 9.83 4.01
C GLY A 63 17.76 8.31 4.17
N ALA A 64 17.04 7.78 5.17
CA ALA A 64 16.77 6.35 5.25
C ALA A 64 15.51 6.02 4.43
N TYR A 65 15.50 4.83 3.82
CA TYR A 65 14.30 4.41 3.05
C TYR A 65 13.14 4.10 3.99
N PRO A 66 11.89 4.51 3.63
CA PRO A 66 10.71 4.04 4.34
C PRO A 66 10.70 2.51 4.34
N MET A 67 10.25 1.92 5.43
CA MET A 67 10.16 0.48 5.53
C MET A 67 9.23 0.03 6.64
N ILE A 68 8.62 -1.12 6.47
CA ILE A 68 8.01 -1.85 7.55
C ILE A 68 8.89 -3.03 7.97
N SER A 69 8.86 -3.38 9.24
CA SER A 69 9.56 -4.56 9.77
C SER A 69 8.75 -5.23 10.88
N CYS A 70 8.79 -6.55 10.92
CA CYS A 70 8.34 -7.31 12.07
C CYS A 70 9.50 -7.36 13.07
N VAL A 71 9.33 -6.78 14.26
CA VAL A 71 10.37 -6.73 15.30
C VAL A 71 10.33 -8.00 16.15
N GLN A 72 9.13 -8.48 16.42
CA GLN A 72 8.85 -9.75 17.11
C GLN A 72 7.42 -10.18 16.77
N ASN A 73 7.03 -11.41 17.12
CA ASN A 73 5.73 -11.95 16.79
C ASN A 73 4.59 -10.98 17.14
N GLY A 74 3.84 -10.54 16.13
CA GLY A 74 2.72 -9.62 16.27
C GLY A 74 3.09 -8.15 16.51
N VAL A 75 4.38 -7.78 16.49
CA VAL A 75 4.82 -6.38 16.62
C VAL A 75 5.46 -5.89 15.34
N TYR A 76 4.84 -4.94 14.69
CA TYR A 76 5.28 -4.33 13.43
C TYR A 76 5.65 -2.87 13.65
N VAL A 77 6.64 -2.39 12.89
CA VAL A 77 7.09 -1.00 12.92
C VAL A 77 7.19 -0.46 11.51
N ILE A 78 6.34 0.50 11.18
CA ILE A 78 6.47 1.33 9.98
C ILE A 78 7.39 2.50 10.30
N ARG A 79 8.46 2.63 9.52
CA ARG A 79 9.41 3.74 9.59
C ARG A 79 9.23 4.64 8.39
N LEU A 80 8.96 5.93 8.63
CA LEU A 80 8.74 6.91 7.59
C LEU A 80 9.92 7.88 7.51
N ASP A 81 10.33 8.21 6.29
CA ASP A 81 11.34 9.22 5.97
C ASP A 81 10.67 10.49 5.45
N SER A 82 9.70 11.02 6.21
CA SER A 82 8.98 12.24 5.88
C SER A 82 9.20 13.29 6.94
N TYR A 83 9.33 14.56 6.52
CA TYR A 83 9.71 15.67 7.40
C TYR A 83 8.74 16.82 7.27
N ASP A 84 8.74 17.68 8.26
CA ASP A 84 7.99 18.94 8.28
C ASP A 84 6.54 18.79 7.80
N ASN A 85 6.12 19.62 6.88
CA ASN A 85 4.76 19.68 6.36
C ASN A 85 4.61 18.96 5.00
N TYR A 86 5.46 18.00 4.70
CA TYR A 86 5.36 17.19 3.47
C TYR A 86 4.24 16.14 3.57
N TRP A 87 2.99 16.63 3.69
CA TRP A 87 1.80 15.81 3.92
C TRP A 87 1.60 14.71 2.88
N SER A 88 1.86 15.03 1.60
CA SER A 88 1.77 14.06 0.51
C SER A 88 2.80 12.94 0.64
N GLN A 89 3.99 13.23 1.14
CA GLN A 89 5.02 12.22 1.37
C GLN A 89 4.66 11.30 2.54
N TYR A 90 4.07 11.84 3.63
CA TYR A 90 3.53 10.99 4.71
C TYR A 90 2.44 10.05 4.18
N ALA A 91 1.53 10.58 3.34
CA ALA A 91 0.46 9.80 2.75
C ALA A 91 1.00 8.69 1.86
N TYR A 92 1.91 9.02 0.95
CA TYR A 92 2.51 8.09 0.01
C TYR A 92 3.26 6.97 0.71
N GLN A 93 4.19 7.31 1.62
CA GLN A 93 4.99 6.31 2.32
C GLN A 93 4.14 5.44 3.25
N TYR A 94 3.21 6.03 3.98
CA TYR A 94 2.35 5.25 4.87
C TYR A 94 1.46 4.28 4.11
N ALA A 95 0.86 4.70 3.00
CA ALA A 95 0.03 3.81 2.18
C ALA A 95 0.82 2.62 1.64
N HIS A 96 2.06 2.84 1.18
CA HIS A 96 2.97 1.82 0.70
C HIS A 96 3.28 0.78 1.79
N GLU A 97 3.80 1.24 2.91
CA GLU A 97 4.23 0.35 4.00
C GLU A 97 3.06 -0.34 4.70
N TYR A 98 1.92 0.34 4.80
CA TYR A 98 0.71 -0.25 5.35
C TYR A 98 0.11 -1.31 4.43
N CYS A 99 0.25 -1.16 3.11
CA CYS A 99 -0.14 -2.18 2.14
C CYS A 99 0.68 -3.46 2.31
N HIS A 100 2.01 -3.38 2.44
CA HIS A 100 2.87 -4.52 2.80
C HIS A 100 2.37 -5.24 4.07
N TYR A 101 2.02 -4.46 5.11
CA TYR A 101 1.46 -5.03 6.33
C TYR A 101 0.18 -5.82 6.07
N LEU A 102 -0.73 -5.30 5.24
CA LEU A 102 -2.01 -5.96 4.94
C LEU A 102 -1.83 -7.23 4.09
N ILE A 103 -0.88 -7.24 3.17
CA ILE A 103 -0.52 -8.42 2.36
C ILE A 103 0.09 -9.51 3.23
N ARG A 104 0.80 -9.15 4.32
CA ARG A 104 1.50 -10.06 5.21
C ARG A 104 2.54 -10.93 4.50
N GLY A 105 3.24 -10.36 3.51
CA GLY A 105 4.41 -10.98 2.92
C GLY A 105 5.50 -11.19 3.97
N GLU A 106 6.31 -12.23 3.81
CA GLU A 106 7.52 -12.38 4.62
C GLU A 106 8.52 -11.29 4.23
N MET A 107 8.76 -10.36 5.13
CA MET A 107 9.69 -9.24 4.94
C MET A 107 11.16 -9.68 5.08
N ASN A 108 11.52 -10.79 4.43
CA ASN A 108 12.84 -11.40 4.59
C ASN A 108 13.94 -10.79 3.71
N GLY A 109 13.66 -9.68 3.03
CA GLY A 109 14.63 -8.99 2.18
C GLY A 109 15.10 -9.81 0.97
N LYS A 110 14.41 -10.91 0.64
CA LYS A 110 14.71 -11.72 -0.54
C LYS A 110 14.07 -11.08 -1.76
N LEU A 111 14.88 -10.55 -2.65
CA LEU A 111 14.47 -10.14 -3.99
C LEU A 111 14.26 -11.38 -4.85
N GLN A 112 13.13 -12.07 -4.71
CA GLN A 112 12.83 -13.33 -5.42
C GLN A 112 11.32 -13.44 -5.72
N GLY A 113 10.97 -14.34 -6.61
CA GLY A 113 9.59 -14.64 -6.97
C GLY A 113 8.87 -13.42 -7.53
N LEU A 114 7.66 -13.18 -7.05
CA LEU A 114 6.80 -12.06 -7.48
C LEU A 114 6.89 -10.83 -6.56
N LEU A 115 8.04 -10.57 -5.93
CA LEU A 115 8.23 -9.36 -5.11
C LEU A 115 7.90 -8.08 -5.91
N TRP A 116 8.22 -8.05 -7.20
CA TRP A 116 7.86 -6.94 -8.08
C TRP A 116 6.35 -6.66 -8.13
N LEU A 117 5.52 -7.71 -8.04
CA LEU A 117 4.07 -7.55 -8.01
C LEU A 117 3.60 -6.97 -6.67
N GLU A 118 4.16 -7.45 -5.55
CA GLU A 118 3.88 -6.89 -4.22
C GLU A 118 4.24 -5.40 -4.17
N GLU A 119 5.44 -5.04 -4.62
CA GLU A 119 5.90 -3.64 -4.70
C GLU A 119 4.99 -2.80 -5.61
N SER A 120 4.56 -3.35 -6.76
CA SER A 120 3.62 -2.65 -7.64
C SER A 120 2.26 -2.40 -6.99
N ILE A 121 1.76 -3.34 -6.19
CA ILE A 121 0.50 -3.18 -5.45
C ILE A 121 0.66 -2.18 -4.31
N CYS A 122 1.81 -2.14 -3.64
CA CYS A 122 2.10 -1.15 -2.61
C CYS A 122 2.27 0.26 -3.21
N GLU A 123 2.91 0.38 -4.37
CA GLU A 123 2.96 1.62 -5.15
C GLU A 123 1.56 2.09 -5.56
N LEU A 124 0.71 1.18 -6.04
CA LEU A 124 -0.69 1.44 -6.36
C LEU A 124 -1.47 1.95 -5.13
N ALA A 125 -1.23 1.37 -3.95
CA ALA A 125 -1.84 1.83 -2.70
C ALA A 125 -1.46 3.29 -2.40
N SER A 126 -0.22 3.69 -2.68
CA SER A 126 0.24 5.08 -2.55
C SER A 126 -0.53 6.01 -3.48
N LEU A 127 -0.66 5.66 -4.76
CA LEU A 127 -1.41 6.46 -5.75
C LEU A 127 -2.89 6.60 -5.36
N CYS A 128 -3.53 5.50 -5.00
CA CYS A 128 -4.93 5.49 -4.56
C CYS A 128 -5.14 6.24 -3.23
N GLY A 129 -4.18 6.15 -2.31
CA GLY A 129 -4.17 6.89 -1.04
C GLY A 129 -4.15 8.40 -1.26
N LEU A 130 -3.27 8.89 -2.14
CA LEU A 130 -3.20 10.30 -2.51
C LEU A 130 -4.51 10.78 -3.17
N ALA A 131 -5.05 10.02 -4.13
CA ALA A 131 -6.32 10.33 -4.77
C ALA A 131 -7.49 10.39 -3.78
N HIS A 132 -7.54 9.45 -2.86
CA HIS A 132 -8.55 9.39 -1.81
C HIS A 132 -8.47 10.61 -0.90
N LEU A 133 -7.28 10.94 -0.38
CA LEU A 133 -7.06 12.10 0.48
C LEU A 133 -7.39 13.41 -0.23
N SER A 134 -6.95 13.61 -1.48
CA SER A 134 -7.31 14.79 -2.27
C SER A 134 -8.82 14.96 -2.33
N ARG A 135 -9.55 13.90 -2.65
CA ARG A 135 -11.02 13.92 -2.77
C ARG A 135 -11.72 14.22 -1.44
N ILE A 136 -11.42 13.45 -0.37
CA ILE A 136 -12.15 13.59 0.91
C ILE A 136 -11.80 14.86 1.65
N TRP A 137 -10.53 15.32 1.58
CA TRP A 137 -10.13 16.56 2.23
C TRP A 137 -10.68 17.79 1.51
N ARG A 138 -10.80 17.74 0.18
CA ARG A 138 -11.53 18.74 -0.58
C ARG A 138 -13.00 18.84 -0.14
N GLN A 139 -13.68 17.69 0.00
CA GLN A 139 -15.07 17.63 0.49
C GLN A 139 -15.24 18.16 1.91
N ARG A 140 -14.24 17.98 2.77
CA ARG A 140 -14.20 18.51 4.14
C ARG A 140 -13.80 20.00 4.22
N GLY A 141 -13.49 20.64 3.10
CA GLY A 141 -13.02 22.03 3.06
C GLY A 141 -11.61 22.24 3.61
N ASN A 142 -10.80 21.19 3.71
CA ASN A 142 -9.42 21.28 4.18
C ASN A 142 -8.50 21.69 3.02
N ALA A 143 -7.78 22.82 3.17
CA ALA A 143 -6.94 23.40 2.12
C ALA A 143 -5.76 22.48 1.67
N TYR A 144 -5.33 21.54 2.51
CA TYR A 144 -4.19 20.65 2.18
C TYR A 144 -4.49 19.59 1.11
N TRP A 145 -5.73 19.48 0.64
CA TRP A 145 -6.07 18.55 -0.45
C TRP A 145 -5.24 18.79 -1.72
N GLN A 146 -4.85 20.05 -1.97
CA GLN A 146 -4.05 20.44 -3.15
C GLN A 146 -2.67 19.74 -3.15
N ALA A 147 -2.02 19.64 -2.00
CA ALA A 147 -0.71 18.99 -1.89
C ALA A 147 -0.77 17.51 -2.31
N PHE A 148 -1.87 16.81 -1.99
CA PHE A 148 -2.06 15.43 -2.42
C PHE A 148 -2.33 15.34 -3.92
N GLU A 149 -3.14 16.24 -4.47
CA GLU A 149 -3.48 16.27 -5.90
C GLU A 149 -2.27 16.60 -6.77
N GLU A 150 -1.49 17.61 -6.39
CA GLU A 150 -0.27 18.02 -7.09
C GLU A 150 0.76 16.90 -7.10
N TYR A 151 1.00 16.25 -5.96
CA TYR A 151 1.95 15.15 -5.87
C TYR A 151 1.48 13.92 -6.65
N LEU A 152 0.19 13.59 -6.58
CA LEU A 152 -0.40 12.53 -7.40
C LEU A 152 -0.25 12.83 -8.90
N THR A 153 -0.55 14.06 -9.33
CA THR A 153 -0.43 14.47 -10.73
C THR A 153 1.00 14.31 -11.23
N ASP A 154 1.97 14.72 -10.44
CA ASP A 154 3.39 14.56 -10.75
C ASP A 154 3.76 13.07 -10.89
N LEU A 155 3.31 12.20 -9.97
CA LEU A 155 3.55 10.75 -10.05
C LEU A 155 2.90 10.13 -11.29
N LEU A 156 1.66 10.49 -11.60
CA LEU A 156 0.95 9.98 -12.79
C LEU A 156 1.61 10.42 -14.11
N THR A 157 2.37 11.50 -14.11
CA THR A 157 3.07 12.01 -15.31
C THR A 157 4.51 11.53 -15.45
N ARG A 158 5.12 11.03 -14.37
CA ARG A 158 6.51 10.55 -14.40
C ARG A 158 6.69 9.16 -14.98
N GLY A 159 5.64 8.33 -14.91
CA GLY A 159 5.69 6.95 -15.38
C GLY A 159 5.21 6.82 -16.82
N GLU A 160 5.50 5.68 -17.41
CA GLU A 160 5.00 5.27 -18.71
C GLU A 160 3.88 4.25 -18.47
N CYS A 161 2.62 4.68 -18.70
CA CYS A 161 1.53 3.71 -18.68
C CYS A 161 1.74 2.71 -19.81
N PRO A 162 1.77 1.39 -19.54
CA PRO A 162 1.97 0.38 -20.55
C PRO A 162 1.03 0.55 -21.75
N GLU A 163 1.59 0.59 -22.97
CA GLU A 163 0.80 0.55 -24.18
C GLU A 163 0.31 -0.89 -24.42
N GLY A 164 -0.98 -1.05 -24.71
CA GLY A 164 -1.59 -2.36 -24.93
C GLY A 164 -2.02 -3.05 -23.65
N SER A 165 -1.76 -4.36 -23.51
CA SER A 165 -2.14 -5.12 -22.32
C SER A 165 -1.05 -5.09 -21.25
N LEU A 166 -1.47 -5.06 -19.98
CA LEU A 166 -0.53 -5.16 -18.86
C LEU A 166 0.22 -6.51 -18.86
N ALA A 167 -0.44 -7.59 -19.26
CA ALA A 167 0.19 -8.90 -19.43
C ALA A 167 1.36 -8.83 -20.41
N GLY A 168 1.16 -8.24 -21.59
CA GLY A 168 2.22 -8.07 -22.59
C GLY A 168 3.38 -7.20 -22.08
N TYR A 169 3.10 -6.18 -21.28
CA TYR A 169 4.15 -5.38 -20.63
C TYR A 169 4.94 -6.21 -19.62
N ILE A 170 4.26 -6.97 -18.76
CA ILE A 170 4.91 -7.85 -17.78
C ILE A 170 5.80 -8.87 -18.48
N ASP A 171 5.28 -9.55 -19.51
CA ASP A 171 6.03 -10.55 -20.27
C ASP A 171 7.29 -9.96 -20.94
N ALA A 172 7.18 -8.77 -21.50
CA ALA A 172 8.31 -8.07 -22.13
C ALA A 172 9.42 -7.66 -21.15
N HIS A 173 9.09 -7.53 -19.86
CA HIS A 173 10.03 -7.10 -18.82
C HIS A 173 10.31 -8.18 -17.76
N LEU A 174 9.89 -9.43 -17.97
CA LEU A 174 9.92 -10.49 -16.96
C LEU A 174 11.34 -10.73 -16.42
N ASP A 175 12.36 -10.72 -17.26
CA ASP A 175 13.77 -10.91 -16.86
C ASP A 175 14.25 -9.77 -15.93
N LEU A 176 13.78 -8.54 -16.18
CA LEU A 176 14.13 -7.38 -15.36
C LEU A 176 13.36 -7.38 -14.04
N LEU A 177 12.09 -7.78 -14.06
CA LEU A 177 11.21 -7.88 -12.89
C LEU A 177 11.65 -9.01 -11.95
N GLY A 178 12.08 -10.16 -12.50
CA GLY A 178 12.61 -11.28 -11.74
C GLY A 178 14.08 -11.16 -11.34
N GLY A 179 14.76 -10.11 -11.79
CA GLY A 179 16.18 -9.85 -11.50
C GLY A 179 16.43 -9.43 -10.05
N SER A 180 17.71 -9.37 -9.68
CA SER A 180 18.14 -8.94 -8.34
C SER A 180 18.14 -7.42 -8.13
N ALA A 181 17.93 -6.63 -9.19
CA ALA A 181 17.89 -5.18 -9.11
C ALA A 181 16.48 -4.69 -8.78
N TYR A 182 16.41 -3.77 -7.82
CA TYR A 182 15.13 -3.12 -7.48
C TYR A 182 14.73 -2.13 -8.59
N ARG A 183 13.65 -2.43 -9.31
CA ARG A 183 13.21 -1.70 -10.53
C ARG A 183 11.95 -0.88 -10.25
N ARG A 184 12.09 0.17 -9.43
CA ARG A 184 10.99 1.09 -9.08
C ARG A 184 10.25 1.65 -10.29
N ASP A 185 10.95 1.93 -11.37
CA ASP A 185 10.40 2.40 -12.63
C ASP A 185 9.36 1.43 -13.20
N LEU A 186 9.69 0.13 -13.26
CA LEU A 186 8.77 -0.90 -13.77
C LEU A 186 7.60 -1.14 -12.80
N TYR A 187 7.85 -1.15 -11.50
CA TYR A 187 6.79 -1.33 -10.49
C TYR A 187 5.77 -0.19 -10.55
N HIS A 188 6.26 1.04 -10.72
CA HIS A 188 5.42 2.21 -10.88
C HIS A 188 4.56 2.14 -12.15
N ASN A 189 5.13 1.72 -13.30
CA ASN A 189 4.40 1.56 -14.55
C ASN A 189 3.28 0.51 -14.43
N ILE A 190 3.52 -0.60 -13.74
CA ILE A 190 2.50 -1.61 -13.43
C ILE A 190 1.41 -1.00 -12.54
N ALA A 191 1.79 -0.25 -11.51
CA ALA A 191 0.84 0.43 -10.64
C ALA A 191 -0.03 1.43 -11.39
N LEU A 192 0.53 2.18 -12.35
CA LEU A 192 -0.22 3.08 -13.23
C LEU A 192 -1.27 2.35 -14.07
N ALA A 193 -0.94 1.17 -14.59
CA ALA A 193 -1.89 0.37 -15.37
C ALA A 193 -3.04 -0.18 -14.50
N LEU A 194 -2.79 -0.50 -13.24
CA LEU A 194 -3.80 -0.97 -12.27
C LEU A 194 -4.64 0.18 -11.67
N TYR A 195 -4.09 1.39 -11.64
CA TYR A 195 -4.66 2.53 -10.94
C TYR A 195 -6.11 2.86 -11.31
N PRO A 196 -6.53 2.93 -12.60
CA PRO A 196 -7.91 3.20 -12.95
C PRO A 196 -8.89 2.21 -12.31
N THR A 197 -8.57 0.92 -12.37
CA THR A 197 -9.42 -0.17 -11.85
C THR A 197 -9.61 -0.07 -10.33
N PHE A 198 -8.54 0.11 -9.57
CA PHE A 198 -8.60 0.20 -8.10
C PHE A 198 -9.17 1.53 -7.59
N ARG A 199 -9.01 2.59 -8.37
CA ARG A 199 -9.63 3.88 -8.07
C ARG A 199 -11.15 3.84 -8.24
N GLU A 200 -11.65 3.08 -9.23
CA GLU A 200 -13.08 2.93 -9.50
C GLU A 200 -13.76 1.95 -8.53
N ASP A 201 -13.06 0.88 -8.19
CA ASP A 201 -13.58 -0.17 -7.29
C ASP A 201 -12.66 -0.40 -6.09
N SER A 202 -12.90 0.34 -5.01
CA SER A 202 -12.14 0.20 -3.76
C SER A 202 -12.38 -1.12 -3.02
N SER A 203 -13.39 -1.92 -3.42
CA SER A 203 -13.62 -3.25 -2.84
C SER A 203 -12.49 -4.23 -3.18
N LEU A 204 -11.69 -3.94 -4.21
CA LEU A 204 -10.51 -4.72 -4.59
C LEU A 204 -9.44 -4.77 -3.49
N TRP A 205 -9.40 -3.77 -2.60
CA TRP A 205 -8.51 -3.80 -1.43
C TRP A 205 -8.83 -4.94 -0.47
N GLY A 206 -10.05 -5.47 -0.50
CA GLY A 206 -10.44 -6.67 0.24
C GLY A 206 -9.63 -7.92 -0.11
N LEU A 207 -8.93 -7.94 -1.24
CA LEU A 207 -8.06 -9.05 -1.65
C LEU A 207 -6.71 -9.09 -0.92
N LEU A 208 -6.23 -7.96 -0.38
CA LEU A 208 -4.89 -7.85 0.23
C LEU A 208 -4.58 -8.97 1.24
N PRO A 209 -5.49 -9.32 2.18
CA PRO A 209 -5.20 -10.36 3.16
C PRO A 209 -5.02 -11.78 2.59
N TYR A 210 -5.47 -11.99 1.36
CA TYR A 210 -5.43 -13.29 0.69
C TYR A 210 -4.28 -13.42 -0.31
N MET A 211 -3.59 -12.31 -0.62
CA MET A 211 -2.48 -12.30 -1.59
C MET A 211 -1.32 -13.17 -1.15
N GLY A 212 -1.05 -13.23 0.16
CA GLY A 212 -0.04 -14.10 0.74
C GLY A 212 1.38 -13.70 0.35
N ASN A 213 2.34 -14.58 0.67
CA ASN A 213 3.74 -14.34 0.39
C ASN A 213 4.04 -14.52 -1.12
N MET A 214 4.16 -13.43 -1.84
CA MET A 214 4.36 -13.44 -3.31
C MET A 214 5.74 -13.98 -3.72
N VAL A 215 6.72 -13.96 -2.83
CA VAL A 215 8.07 -14.50 -3.10
C VAL A 215 8.10 -16.02 -3.23
N ASP A 216 7.06 -16.72 -2.77
CA ASP A 216 6.96 -18.19 -2.84
C ASP A 216 6.51 -18.68 -4.22
N TYR A 217 6.13 -17.79 -5.13
CA TYR A 217 5.60 -18.15 -6.45
C TYR A 217 6.60 -17.81 -7.55
N ALA A 218 6.80 -18.77 -8.46
CA ALA A 218 7.67 -18.59 -9.62
C ALA A 218 6.97 -17.81 -10.75
N THR A 219 5.65 -17.97 -10.88
CA THR A 219 4.88 -17.35 -11.97
C THR A 219 3.62 -16.65 -11.48
N LEU A 220 3.18 -15.64 -12.25
CA LEU A 220 1.93 -14.94 -12.00
C LEU A 220 0.72 -15.90 -12.02
N GLN A 221 0.71 -16.89 -12.93
CA GLN A 221 -0.36 -17.88 -13.05
C GLN A 221 -0.45 -18.77 -11.79
N GLU A 222 0.68 -19.22 -11.25
CA GLU A 222 0.71 -19.99 -9.99
C GLU A 222 0.18 -19.16 -8.82
N TRP A 223 0.60 -17.90 -8.71
CA TRP A 223 0.11 -17.00 -7.69
C TRP A 223 -1.40 -16.75 -7.79
N LEU A 224 -1.92 -16.49 -9.00
CA LEU A 224 -3.35 -16.32 -9.22
C LEU A 224 -4.15 -17.55 -8.81
N THR A 225 -3.64 -18.75 -9.12
CA THR A 225 -4.27 -20.01 -8.71
C THR A 225 -4.27 -20.16 -7.19
N GLY A 226 -3.14 -19.85 -6.55
CA GLY A 226 -3.01 -19.83 -5.09
C GLY A 226 -3.91 -18.79 -4.42
N LEU A 227 -4.01 -17.59 -4.99
CA LEU A 227 -4.91 -16.54 -4.50
C LEU A 227 -6.36 -17.04 -4.54
N GLN A 228 -6.80 -17.59 -5.66
CA GLN A 228 -8.16 -18.11 -5.82
C GLN A 228 -8.49 -19.20 -4.77
N SER A 229 -7.54 -20.05 -4.44
CA SER A 229 -7.75 -21.14 -3.47
C SER A 229 -7.84 -20.68 -2.02
N ARG A 230 -7.22 -19.55 -1.68
CA ARG A 230 -7.23 -19.01 -0.30
C ARG A 230 -8.40 -18.08 -0.02
N MET A 231 -9.03 -17.60 -1.06
CA MET A 231 -10.01 -16.54 -0.98
C MET A 231 -11.42 -17.10 -0.77
N PRO A 232 -12.26 -16.48 0.11
CA PRO A 232 -13.68 -16.80 0.22
C PRO A 232 -14.45 -16.48 -1.06
N GLU A 233 -15.58 -17.18 -1.25
CA GLU A 233 -16.43 -17.01 -2.45
C GLU A 233 -16.91 -15.57 -2.66
N GLU A 234 -17.14 -14.84 -1.59
CA GLU A 234 -17.59 -13.44 -1.62
C GLU A 234 -16.62 -12.50 -2.35
N PHE A 235 -15.33 -12.88 -2.48
CA PHE A 235 -14.31 -12.11 -3.20
C PHE A 235 -14.06 -12.60 -4.63
N HIS A 236 -14.77 -13.60 -5.13
CA HIS A 236 -14.55 -14.14 -6.47
C HIS A 236 -14.81 -13.12 -7.59
N GLN A 237 -15.64 -12.10 -7.36
CA GLN A 237 -15.84 -11.03 -8.32
C GLN A 237 -14.59 -10.16 -8.40
N GLN A 238 -14.07 -9.71 -7.27
CA GLN A 238 -12.85 -8.90 -7.17
C GLN A 238 -11.64 -9.64 -7.77
N TYR A 239 -11.53 -10.93 -7.49
CA TYR A 239 -10.51 -11.78 -8.11
C TYR A 239 -10.61 -11.81 -9.65
N ARG A 240 -11.84 -11.97 -10.20
CA ARG A 240 -12.02 -11.98 -11.65
C ARG A 240 -11.62 -10.65 -12.29
N ILE A 241 -11.90 -9.53 -11.62
CA ILE A 241 -11.49 -8.20 -12.07
C ILE A 241 -9.96 -8.10 -12.06
N LEU A 242 -9.32 -8.42 -10.93
CA LEU A 242 -7.85 -8.39 -10.81
C LEU A 242 -7.17 -9.28 -11.84
N ARG A 243 -7.64 -10.52 -11.97
CA ARG A 243 -7.11 -11.45 -12.98
C ARG A 243 -7.26 -10.92 -14.40
N GLY A 244 -8.42 -10.33 -14.73
CA GLY A 244 -8.69 -9.79 -16.06
C GLY A 244 -7.82 -8.61 -16.45
N VAL A 245 -7.26 -7.87 -15.46
CA VAL A 245 -6.31 -6.78 -15.72
C VAL A 245 -4.87 -7.30 -15.82
N LEU A 246 -4.53 -8.35 -15.08
CA LEU A 246 -3.16 -8.90 -15.00
C LEU A 246 -2.84 -9.88 -16.14
N MET A 247 -3.85 -10.47 -16.81
CA MET A 247 -3.72 -11.52 -17.83
C MET A 247 -4.28 -11.07 -19.17
#